data_53cf7ca4c8f425d60f1406deec7f8a29
#
_entry.id   53cf7ca4c8f425d60f1406deec7f8a29
#
_cell.length_a   1.000
_cell.length_b   1.000
_cell.length_c   1.000
_cell.angle_alpha   90.00
_cell.angle_beta   90.00
_cell.angle_gamma   90.00
#
_symmetry.space_group_name_H-M   'P 1'
#
loop_
_entity.id
_entity.type
_entity.pdbx_description
1 polymer ?
#
loop_
_entity_poly.entity_id
_entity_poly.type
_entity_poly.pdbx_seq_one_letter_code
_entity_poly.pdbx_strand_id
1 'polypeptide(L)'
;MLFERQRLLLTLLDALGEPIGHMDFQKLLFLYTQECEEKPSYEFVPYRFGGFSFTSYADKRRLVEAGLLEENEQQWRITKAGRQAARRRPVAPLPVAQFCRQHTRLRGNALIADIYRRYPYYATRSEIVEKVYRTQTLVSAWRRHLWPNPARHY
;
A
#
# COMPACT_ATOMS: atom_id res chain seq x y z
N MET A 1 7.39 -19.66 -13.57
CA MET A 1 6.97 -18.44 -14.33
C MET A 1 6.10 -17.58 -13.43
N LEU A 2 6.38 -16.27 -13.37
CA LEU A 2 5.60 -15.33 -12.57
C LEU A 2 4.43 -14.78 -13.37
N PHE A 3 3.28 -14.65 -12.71
CA PHE A 3 2.17 -13.88 -13.26
C PHE A 3 2.51 -12.39 -13.28
N GLU A 4 1.85 -11.64 -14.17
CA GLU A 4 2.07 -10.19 -14.27
C GLU A 4 1.80 -9.47 -12.94
N ARG A 5 0.74 -9.84 -12.22
CA ARG A 5 0.44 -9.27 -10.92
C ARG A 5 1.54 -9.53 -9.89
N GLN A 6 2.21 -10.70 -9.95
CA GLN A 6 3.35 -11.00 -9.07
C GLN A 6 4.55 -10.14 -9.41
N ARG A 7 4.80 -9.91 -10.69
CA ARG A 7 5.85 -9.01 -11.14
C ARG A 7 5.56 -7.57 -10.75
N LEU A 8 4.28 -7.17 -10.69
CA LEU A 8 3.89 -5.86 -10.17
C LEU A 8 4.33 -5.70 -8.71
N LEU A 9 4.13 -6.71 -7.86
CA LEU A 9 4.60 -6.66 -6.46
C LEU A 9 6.10 -6.41 -6.40
N LEU A 10 6.87 -7.11 -7.21
CA LEU A 10 8.34 -6.92 -7.25
C LEU A 10 8.70 -5.53 -7.78
N THR A 11 8.03 -5.04 -8.81
CA THR A 11 8.28 -3.71 -9.35
C THR A 11 8.00 -2.62 -8.33
N LEU A 12 6.89 -2.72 -7.60
CA LEU A 12 6.56 -1.79 -6.51
C LEU A 12 7.59 -1.83 -5.39
N LEU A 13 7.97 -3.00 -4.92
CA LEU A 13 8.93 -3.15 -3.84
C LEU A 13 10.32 -2.64 -4.25
N ASP A 14 10.74 -2.89 -5.47
CA ASP A 14 12.01 -2.36 -5.98
C ASP A 14 11.98 -0.83 -6.05
N ALA A 15 10.88 -0.26 -6.54
CA ALA A 15 10.72 1.20 -6.64
C ALA A 15 10.64 1.89 -5.27
N LEU A 16 10.07 1.24 -4.26
CA LEU A 16 10.05 1.76 -2.89
C LEU A 16 11.47 1.81 -2.29
N GLY A 17 12.33 0.86 -2.65
CA GLY A 17 13.75 0.89 -2.31
C GLY A 17 14.11 0.50 -0.89
N GLU A 18 13.13 0.37 0.01
CA GLU A 18 13.33 0.09 1.44
C GLU A 18 12.46 -1.08 1.88
N PRO A 19 12.83 -1.80 2.94
CA PRO A 19 11.92 -2.73 3.58
C PRO A 19 10.64 -2.04 4.01
N ILE A 20 9.51 -2.70 3.86
CA ILE A 20 8.21 -2.12 4.16
C ILE A 20 7.38 -3.05 5.03
N GLY A 21 6.62 -2.47 5.97
CA GLY A 21 5.70 -3.22 6.81
C GLY A 21 4.59 -3.88 6.01
N HIS A 22 4.11 -5.02 6.49
CA HIS A 22 3.05 -5.79 5.84
C HIS A 22 1.80 -4.95 5.59
N MET A 23 1.38 -4.21 6.62
CA MET A 23 0.19 -3.38 6.55
C MET A 23 0.37 -2.20 5.59
N ASP A 24 1.49 -1.52 5.68
CA ASP A 24 1.80 -0.40 4.79
C ASP A 24 1.83 -0.84 3.33
N PHE A 25 2.43 -1.99 3.04
CA PHE A 25 2.48 -2.49 1.67
C PHE A 25 1.08 -2.81 1.13
N GLN A 26 0.22 -3.45 1.92
CA GLN A 26 -1.17 -3.70 1.53
C GLN A 26 -1.91 -2.39 1.20
N LYS A 27 -1.70 -1.36 2.00
CA LYS A 27 -2.34 -0.05 1.80
C LYS A 27 -1.79 0.67 0.57
N LEU A 28 -0.49 0.61 0.34
CA LEU A 28 0.10 1.19 -0.87
C LEU A 28 -0.32 0.44 -2.12
N LEU A 29 -0.38 -0.88 -2.08
CA LEU A 29 -0.87 -1.69 -3.19
C LEU A 29 -2.34 -1.34 -3.52
N PHE A 30 -3.17 -1.21 -2.49
CA PHE A 30 -4.55 -0.75 -2.66
C PHE A 30 -4.61 0.59 -3.38
N LEU A 31 -3.86 1.58 -2.91
CA LEU A 31 -3.84 2.90 -3.54
C LEU A 31 -3.35 2.83 -4.98
N TYR A 32 -2.32 2.06 -5.25
CA TYR A 32 -1.83 1.89 -6.61
C TYR A 32 -2.92 1.35 -7.54
N THR A 33 -3.67 0.33 -7.12
CA THR A 33 -4.76 -0.21 -7.93
C THR A 33 -5.87 0.80 -8.17
N GLN A 34 -6.15 1.67 -7.19
CA GLN A 34 -7.18 2.70 -7.31
C GLN A 34 -6.73 3.90 -8.16
N GLU A 35 -5.49 4.33 -8.00
CA GLU A 35 -5.00 5.55 -8.63
C GLU A 35 -4.40 5.33 -10.02
N CYS A 36 -3.80 4.17 -10.27
CA CYS A 36 -2.97 3.94 -11.43
C CYS A 36 -3.50 2.86 -12.40
N GLU A 37 -4.45 2.05 -12.00
CA GLU A 37 -4.95 0.96 -12.83
C GLU A 37 -6.43 1.13 -13.16
N GLU A 38 -6.79 1.00 -14.45
CA GLU A 38 -8.20 0.94 -14.85
C GLU A 38 -8.82 -0.38 -14.42
N LYS A 39 -8.09 -1.48 -14.63
CA LYS A 39 -8.48 -2.82 -14.19
C LYS A 39 -7.53 -3.26 -13.09
N PRO A 40 -8.01 -3.37 -11.85
CA PRO A 40 -7.15 -3.71 -10.74
C PRO A 40 -6.50 -5.08 -10.90
N SER A 41 -5.19 -5.14 -10.69
CA SER A 41 -4.43 -6.39 -10.64
C SER A 41 -4.80 -7.24 -9.43
N TYR A 42 -5.24 -6.60 -8.36
CA TYR A 42 -5.68 -7.24 -7.12
C TYR A 42 -7.01 -6.67 -6.66
N GLU A 43 -7.89 -7.53 -6.20
CA GLU A 43 -9.14 -7.13 -5.57
C GLU A 43 -8.94 -6.99 -4.06
N PHE A 44 -9.50 -5.93 -3.50
CA PHE A 44 -9.47 -5.66 -2.08
C PHE A 44 -10.87 -5.72 -1.49
N VAL A 45 -10.95 -6.27 -0.29
CA VAL A 45 -12.20 -6.34 0.47
C VAL A 45 -12.00 -5.66 1.83
N PRO A 46 -13.05 -5.12 2.46
CA PRO A 46 -12.96 -4.63 3.83
C PRO A 46 -12.59 -5.77 4.78
N TYR A 47 -11.62 -5.52 5.65
CA TYR A 47 -11.13 -6.52 6.61
C TYR A 47 -10.71 -5.81 7.91
N ARG A 48 -10.08 -6.54 8.83
CA ARG A 48 -9.78 -6.08 10.21
C ARG A 48 -9.00 -4.76 10.26
N PHE A 49 -8.10 -4.53 9.31
CA PHE A 49 -7.25 -3.34 9.25
C PHE A 49 -7.48 -2.53 7.97
N GLY A 50 -8.73 -2.54 7.49
CA GLY A 50 -9.11 -1.88 6.26
C GLY A 50 -9.06 -2.80 5.05
N GLY A 51 -8.85 -2.25 3.87
CA GLY A 51 -8.78 -3.02 2.63
C GLY A 51 -7.67 -4.06 2.63
N PHE A 52 -8.00 -5.29 2.30
CA PHE A 52 -7.07 -6.41 2.28
C PHE A 52 -7.28 -7.25 1.02
N SER A 53 -6.17 -7.65 0.38
CA SER A 53 -6.18 -8.57 -0.75
C SER A 53 -5.60 -9.91 -0.32
N PHE A 54 -6.44 -10.94 -0.28
CA PHE A 54 -5.99 -12.30 0.01
C PHE A 54 -5.09 -12.85 -1.09
N THR A 55 -5.37 -12.51 -2.35
CA THR A 55 -4.56 -12.95 -3.49
C THR A 55 -3.14 -12.38 -3.43
N SER A 56 -2.99 -11.09 -3.07
CA SER A 56 -1.66 -10.50 -2.94
C SER A 56 -0.85 -11.16 -1.82
N TYR A 57 -1.51 -11.55 -0.76
CA TYR A 57 -0.86 -12.25 0.34
C TYR A 57 -0.39 -13.65 -0.07
N ALA A 58 -1.20 -14.38 -0.84
CA ALA A 58 -0.82 -15.68 -1.39
C ALA A 58 0.33 -15.55 -2.40
N ASP A 59 0.29 -14.53 -3.25
CA ASP A 59 1.37 -14.25 -4.20
C ASP A 59 2.67 -13.89 -3.48
N LYS A 60 2.59 -13.11 -2.40
CA LYS A 60 3.76 -12.80 -1.56
C LYS A 60 4.43 -14.09 -1.05
N ARG A 61 3.65 -15.04 -0.55
CA ARG A 61 4.20 -16.32 -0.08
C ARG A 61 4.95 -17.04 -1.17
N ARG A 62 4.42 -17.08 -2.39
CA ARG A 62 5.08 -17.71 -3.53
C ARG A 62 6.41 -17.02 -3.87
N LEU A 63 6.43 -15.69 -3.79
CA LEU A 63 7.66 -14.94 -4.03
C LEU A 63 8.71 -15.20 -2.96
N VAL A 64 8.30 -15.36 -1.70
CA VAL A 64 9.21 -15.76 -0.61
C VAL A 64 9.76 -17.16 -0.85
N GLU A 65 8.91 -18.12 -1.18
CA GLU A 65 9.33 -19.50 -1.50
C GLU A 65 10.29 -19.56 -2.69
N ALA A 66 10.12 -18.67 -3.66
CA ALA A 66 11.00 -18.58 -4.83
C ALA A 66 12.30 -17.80 -4.55
N GLY A 67 12.51 -17.29 -3.34
CA GLY A 67 13.70 -16.54 -2.98
C GLY A 67 13.75 -15.11 -3.54
N LEU A 68 12.62 -14.58 -4.00
CA LEU A 68 12.54 -13.22 -4.57
C LEU A 68 12.19 -12.16 -3.53
N LEU A 69 11.58 -12.56 -2.42
CA LEU A 69 11.30 -11.74 -1.25
C LEU A 69 11.80 -12.43 0.00
N GLU A 70 12.15 -11.62 0.99
CA GLU A 70 12.36 -12.04 2.38
C GLU A 70 11.31 -11.37 3.24
N GLU A 71 10.86 -12.07 4.27
CA GLU A 71 9.98 -11.50 5.27
C GLU A 71 10.42 -11.87 6.68
N ASN A 72 10.20 -10.95 7.61
CA ASN A 72 10.20 -11.22 9.03
C ASN A 72 8.80 -10.90 9.57
N GLU A 73 8.62 -10.90 10.88
CA GLU A 73 7.32 -10.65 11.50
C GLU A 73 6.72 -9.28 11.17
N GLN A 74 7.56 -8.31 10.79
CA GLN A 74 7.15 -6.92 10.65
C GLN A 74 7.22 -6.40 9.22
N GLN A 75 8.18 -6.87 8.41
CA GLN A 75 8.50 -6.24 7.13
C GLN A 75 8.76 -7.25 6.02
N TRP A 76 8.57 -6.77 4.80
CA TRP A 76 8.98 -7.42 3.56
C TRP A 76 10.20 -6.70 3.00
N ARG A 77 11.10 -7.47 2.41
CA ARG A 77 12.27 -6.94 1.71
C ARG A 77 12.47 -7.70 0.41
N ILE A 78 12.68 -6.95 -0.68
CA ILE A 78 13.03 -7.55 -1.95
C ILE A 78 14.49 -8.06 -1.89
N THR A 79 14.72 -9.27 -2.40
CA THR A 79 16.08 -9.84 -2.48
C THR A 79 16.79 -9.33 -3.73
N LYS A 80 18.09 -9.60 -3.84
CA LYS A 80 18.85 -9.33 -5.06
C LYS A 80 18.22 -10.03 -6.28
N ALA A 81 17.84 -11.30 -6.12
CA ALA A 81 17.17 -12.06 -7.16
C ALA A 81 15.81 -11.44 -7.52
N GLY A 82 15.07 -10.96 -6.52
CA GLY A 82 13.79 -10.25 -6.74
C GLY A 82 13.97 -8.97 -7.53
N ARG A 83 14.99 -8.16 -7.20
CA ARG A 83 15.30 -6.95 -7.97
C ARG A 83 15.65 -7.25 -9.41
N GLN A 84 16.45 -8.28 -9.63
CA GLN A 84 16.79 -8.72 -11.00
C GLN A 84 15.57 -9.14 -11.78
N ALA A 85 14.66 -9.90 -11.16
CA ALA A 85 13.41 -10.31 -11.79
C ALA A 85 12.53 -9.10 -12.12
N ALA A 86 12.39 -8.14 -11.19
CA ALA A 86 11.62 -6.92 -11.42
C ALA A 86 12.18 -6.11 -12.59
N ARG A 87 13.48 -5.93 -12.65
CA ARG A 87 14.15 -5.09 -13.67
C ARG A 87 14.21 -5.74 -15.04
N ARG A 88 14.20 -7.08 -15.09
CA ARG A 88 14.17 -7.81 -16.35
C ARG A 88 12.85 -7.62 -17.10
N ARG A 89 11.74 -7.63 -16.38
CA ARG A 89 10.39 -7.46 -16.94
C ARG A 89 9.54 -6.61 -16.01
N PRO A 90 9.80 -5.29 -15.91
CA PRO A 90 9.07 -4.43 -15.01
C PRO A 90 7.61 -4.26 -15.48
N VAL A 91 6.70 -4.12 -14.54
CA VAL A 91 5.29 -3.82 -14.82
C VAL A 91 5.07 -2.32 -14.63
N ALA A 92 4.62 -1.64 -15.69
CA ALA A 92 4.31 -0.22 -15.67
C ALA A 92 5.39 0.62 -14.94
N PRO A 93 6.65 0.59 -15.38
CA PRO A 93 7.75 1.17 -14.60
C PRO A 93 7.62 2.66 -14.35
N LEU A 94 7.09 3.43 -15.30
CA LEU A 94 6.92 4.88 -15.14
C LEU A 94 5.77 5.22 -14.17
N PRO A 95 4.55 4.66 -14.32
CA PRO A 95 3.49 4.85 -13.33
C PRO A 95 3.89 4.40 -11.92
N VAL A 96 4.55 3.25 -11.78
CA VAL A 96 5.02 2.75 -10.48
C VAL A 96 6.02 3.73 -9.86
N ALA A 97 7.01 4.19 -10.61
CA ALA A 97 8.00 5.14 -10.10
C ALA A 97 7.35 6.46 -9.65
N GLN A 98 6.44 6.99 -10.44
CA GLN A 98 5.71 8.21 -10.10
C GLN A 98 4.86 8.02 -8.85
N PHE A 99 4.12 6.92 -8.75
CA PHE A 99 3.32 6.58 -7.57
C PHE A 99 4.18 6.52 -6.32
N CYS A 100 5.31 5.83 -6.38
CA CYS A 100 6.21 5.71 -5.23
C CYS A 100 6.77 7.07 -4.78
N ARG A 101 7.08 7.96 -5.73
CA ARG A 101 7.53 9.33 -5.40
C ARG A 101 6.42 10.15 -4.72
N GLN A 102 5.17 9.95 -5.10
CA GLN A 102 4.03 10.67 -4.52
C GLN A 102 3.63 10.14 -3.15
N HIS A 103 3.96 8.89 -2.83
CA HIS A 103 3.52 8.21 -1.61
C HIS A 103 4.68 7.87 -0.67
N THR A 104 5.51 8.87 -0.36
CA THR A 104 6.66 8.70 0.54
C THR A 104 6.38 9.14 1.97
N ARG A 105 5.33 9.92 2.22
CA ARG A 105 5.12 10.62 3.50
C ARG A 105 4.27 9.88 4.50
N LEU A 106 3.20 9.23 4.05
CA LEU A 106 2.23 8.61 4.96
C LEU A 106 2.53 7.13 5.12
N ARG A 107 2.57 6.67 6.37
CA ARG A 107 2.69 5.27 6.77
C ARG A 107 1.86 5.04 8.03
N GLY A 108 1.60 3.77 8.37
CA GLY A 108 0.87 3.41 9.58
C GLY A 108 -0.54 3.97 9.61
N ASN A 109 -0.98 4.39 10.78
CA ASN A 109 -2.34 4.89 10.97
C ASN A 109 -2.65 6.14 10.15
N ALA A 110 -1.66 6.98 9.87
CA ALA A 110 -1.86 8.17 9.02
C ALA A 110 -2.21 7.78 7.57
N LEU A 111 -1.56 6.75 7.03
CA LEU A 111 -1.86 6.23 5.71
C LEU A 111 -3.26 5.60 5.67
N ILE A 112 -3.61 4.81 6.68
CA ILE A 112 -4.93 4.19 6.78
C ILE A 112 -6.01 5.26 6.92
N ALA A 113 -5.77 6.30 7.72
CA ALA A 113 -6.71 7.41 7.88
C ALA A 113 -6.97 8.13 6.55
N ASP A 114 -5.94 8.36 5.76
CA ASP A 114 -6.07 8.97 4.44
C ASP A 114 -6.92 8.10 3.51
N ILE A 115 -6.68 6.78 3.52
CA ILE A 115 -7.47 5.83 2.73
C ILE A 115 -8.93 5.81 3.18
N TYR A 116 -9.20 5.76 4.49
CA TYR A 116 -10.57 5.74 5.01
C TYR A 116 -11.34 7.01 4.66
N ARG A 117 -10.65 8.14 4.64
CA ARG A 117 -11.25 9.40 4.21
C ARG A 117 -11.65 9.38 2.74
N ARG A 118 -10.79 8.83 1.87
CA ARG A 118 -11.04 8.78 0.42
C ARG A 118 -11.89 7.59 0.00
N TYR A 119 -11.80 6.49 0.73
CA TYR A 119 -12.48 5.22 0.43
C TYR A 119 -13.15 4.66 1.68
N PRO A 120 -14.20 5.31 2.20
CA PRO A 120 -14.80 4.94 3.49
C PRO A 120 -15.39 3.53 3.54
N TYR A 121 -15.77 2.96 2.41
CA TYR A 121 -16.25 1.59 2.34
C TYR A 121 -15.28 0.59 2.98
N TYR A 122 -13.98 0.82 2.85
CA TYR A 122 -12.97 -0.10 3.36
C TYR A 122 -12.73 0.02 4.87
N ALA A 123 -13.36 1.00 5.52
CA ALA A 123 -13.37 1.12 6.97
C ALA A 123 -14.45 0.27 7.66
N THR A 124 -15.41 -0.27 6.92
CA THR A 124 -16.63 -0.87 7.48
C THR A 124 -16.41 -2.08 8.37
N ARG A 125 -15.28 -2.79 8.23
CA ARG A 125 -14.90 -3.93 9.07
C ARG A 125 -13.61 -3.72 9.86
N SER A 126 -13.17 -2.48 10.00
CA SER A 126 -11.92 -2.15 10.66
C SER A 126 -12.02 -2.31 12.18
N GLU A 127 -11.07 -3.04 12.77
CA GLU A 127 -10.91 -3.17 14.22
C GLU A 127 -10.15 -1.99 14.83
N ILE A 128 -9.52 -1.16 13.99
CA ILE A 128 -8.70 -0.03 14.43
C ILE A 128 -9.30 1.32 14.08
N VAL A 129 -10.58 1.35 13.73
CA VAL A 129 -11.25 2.55 13.25
C VAL A 129 -11.13 3.73 14.20
N GLU A 130 -11.26 3.51 15.51
CA GLU A 130 -11.11 4.59 16.50
C GLU A 130 -9.71 5.19 16.51
N LYS A 131 -8.68 4.35 16.47
CA LYS A 131 -7.27 4.80 16.40
C LYS A 131 -7.02 5.59 15.13
N VAL A 132 -7.57 5.13 14.03
CA VAL A 132 -7.44 5.78 12.73
C VAL A 132 -8.16 7.14 12.74
N TYR A 133 -9.37 7.21 13.29
CA TYR A 133 -10.09 8.48 13.40
C TYR A 133 -9.39 9.46 14.33
N ARG A 134 -8.79 9.02 15.42
CA ARG A 134 -7.97 9.90 16.26
C ARG A 134 -6.80 10.48 15.48
N THR A 135 -6.09 9.65 14.72
CA THR A 135 -4.99 10.10 13.86
C THR A 135 -5.47 11.10 12.81
N GLN A 136 -6.61 10.82 12.17
CA GLN A 136 -7.24 11.72 11.21
C GLN A 136 -7.61 13.06 11.85
N THR A 137 -8.18 13.04 13.05
CA THR A 137 -8.54 14.25 13.81
C THR A 137 -7.30 15.10 14.11
N LEU A 138 -6.21 14.46 14.55
CA LEU A 138 -4.95 15.16 14.82
C LEU A 138 -4.37 15.79 13.56
N VAL A 139 -4.35 15.05 12.46
CA VAL A 139 -3.87 15.55 11.16
C VAL A 139 -4.76 16.71 10.67
N SER A 140 -6.06 16.58 10.81
CA SER A 140 -7.02 17.63 10.44
C SER A 140 -6.86 18.88 11.29
N ALA A 141 -6.64 18.71 12.60
CA ALA A 141 -6.38 19.83 13.52
C ALA A 141 -5.08 20.53 13.15
N TRP A 142 -4.03 19.78 12.84
CA TRP A 142 -2.75 20.33 12.41
C TRP A 142 -2.88 21.10 11.10
N ARG A 143 -3.59 20.56 10.12
CA ARG A 143 -3.86 21.22 8.84
C ARG A 143 -4.65 22.51 9.03
N ARG A 144 -5.66 22.54 9.94
CA ARG A 144 -6.41 23.75 10.26
C ARG A 144 -5.56 24.82 10.90
N HIS A 145 -4.58 24.43 11.68
CA HIS A 145 -3.63 25.38 12.30
C HIS A 145 -2.77 26.05 11.24
N LEU A 146 -2.26 25.30 10.27
CA LEU A 146 -1.42 25.81 9.18
C LEU A 146 -2.22 26.44 8.05
N TRP A 147 -3.40 25.92 7.75
CA TRP A 147 -4.28 26.34 6.68
C TRP A 147 -5.74 26.34 7.16
N PRO A 148 -6.16 27.41 7.84
CA PRO A 148 -7.57 27.49 8.29
C PRO A 148 -8.50 27.45 7.08
N ASN A 149 -9.22 26.37 6.91
CA ASN A 149 -10.27 26.26 5.91
C ASN A 149 -11.53 25.69 6.60
N PRO A 150 -12.48 26.57 6.94
CA PRO A 150 -13.67 26.15 7.67
C PRO A 150 -14.63 25.26 6.87
N ALA A 151 -14.42 25.08 5.57
CA ALA A 151 -15.31 24.29 4.72
C ALA A 151 -14.97 22.79 4.70
N ARG A 152 -13.94 22.35 5.42
CA ARG A 152 -13.54 20.93 5.45
C ARG A 152 -14.00 20.28 6.74
N HIS A 153 -15.17 19.70 6.69
CA HIS A 153 -15.69 18.82 7.74
C HIS A 153 -15.52 17.37 7.27
N TYR A 154 -14.98 16.54 8.13
CA TYR A 154 -14.85 15.11 7.89
C TYR A 154 -15.72 14.33 8.85
#